data_cf5c0c1dd4fec9c2da6c0c0bd369eb1d
#
_entry.id   cf5c0c1dd4fec9c2da6c0c0bd369eb1d
#
_cell.length_a   1.000
_cell.length_b   1.000
_cell.length_c   1.000
_cell.angle_alpha   90.00
_cell.angle_beta   90.00
_cell.angle_gamma   90.00
#
_symmetry.space_group_name_H-M   'P 1'
#
loop_
_entity.id
_entity.type
_entity.pdbx_description
1 polymer ?
#
loop_
_entity_poly.entity_id
_entity_poly.type
_entity_poly.pdbx_seq_one_letter_code
_entity_poly.pdbx_strand_id
1 'polypeptide(L)'
;MAGLSPGAVDLRPEAEELAALAGRAPSLHNAQPWAFRVGRDTVEVHFDDRRMLPVADPVGRQAYLGLGAAVFLLRLAMAVRHRAVRVELRPAVARPDLVARITVVGEREPTGEEVRLAAAAPRRRTVRTPFQEGEVPVPLRVAWREHAEGEGGVLRWVERIGERSGVARLVAEADRQQQRDPAYLEELRRWTAPERVAEGAGVPMSSFGVGPGVGQAAEFTPRDFGAGWRSGEQRHAGPLEEHPLVAVLATASDSAEDWLRGGQALMRVLLAAAEDGYVASYFNQPIEVPGLRQQLRDELRLAGRPQLVMRLGRPSGPLPPPTPRRPPAELLLSEEPA
;
A
#
# COMPACT_ATOMS: atom_id res chain seq x y z
N MET A 1 41.83 6.04 -10.01
CA MET A 1 40.54 6.72 -9.90
C MET A 1 40.41 7.20 -8.46
N ALA A 2 40.53 8.52 -8.27
CA ALA A 2 40.55 9.14 -6.95
C ALA A 2 39.12 9.04 -6.37
N GLY A 3 38.99 8.37 -5.23
CA GLY A 3 37.75 8.36 -4.45
C GLY A 3 37.48 9.76 -3.93
N LEU A 4 36.45 10.39 -4.44
CA LEU A 4 35.88 11.58 -3.84
C LEU A 4 35.40 11.21 -2.43
N SER A 5 35.99 11.85 -1.43
CA SER A 5 35.45 11.82 -0.08
C SER A 5 33.98 12.28 -0.19
N PRO A 6 33.00 11.54 0.34
CA PRO A 6 31.61 12.02 0.32
C PRO A 6 31.58 13.34 1.07
N GLY A 7 31.24 14.43 0.37
CA GLY A 7 30.90 15.69 1.02
C GLY A 7 29.91 15.36 2.10
N ALA A 8 30.16 15.82 3.33
CA ALA A 8 29.47 15.40 4.53
C ALA A 8 27.94 15.67 4.40
N VAL A 9 27.20 14.67 3.87
CA VAL A 9 25.73 14.71 3.80
C VAL A 9 25.22 14.72 5.25
N ASP A 10 24.33 15.66 5.55
CA ASP A 10 23.59 15.67 6.80
C ASP A 10 22.10 15.67 6.47
N LEU A 11 21.40 14.53 6.73
CA LEU A 11 19.98 14.36 6.46
C LEU A 11 19.07 14.92 7.56
N ARG A 12 19.62 15.19 8.75
CA ARG A 12 18.82 15.63 9.92
C ARG A 12 18.01 16.90 9.67
N PRO A 13 18.51 17.92 8.96
CA PRO A 13 17.69 19.08 8.60
C PRO A 13 16.50 18.77 7.70
N GLU A 14 16.53 17.64 6.97
CA GLU A 14 15.46 17.18 6.06
C GLU A 14 14.54 16.14 6.69
N ALA A 15 14.70 15.82 7.98
CA ALA A 15 14.07 14.69 8.63
C ALA A 15 12.52 14.72 8.51
N GLU A 16 11.89 15.84 8.78
CA GLU A 16 10.44 15.99 8.67
C GLU A 16 9.96 15.87 7.22
N GLU A 17 10.70 16.41 6.27
CA GLU A 17 10.35 16.30 4.85
C GLU A 17 10.42 14.85 4.37
N LEU A 18 11.49 14.14 4.74
CA LEU A 18 11.64 12.72 4.42
C LEU A 18 10.55 11.86 5.06
N ALA A 19 10.23 12.13 6.34
CA ALA A 19 9.14 11.46 7.03
C ALA A 19 7.77 11.74 6.39
N ALA A 20 7.51 13.00 5.99
CA ALA A 20 6.30 13.39 5.29
C ALA A 20 6.14 12.68 3.94
N LEU A 21 7.22 12.54 3.17
CA LEU A 21 7.23 11.85 1.88
C LEU A 21 6.99 10.34 2.06
N ALA A 22 7.72 9.70 2.98
CA ALA A 22 7.55 8.28 3.29
C ALA A 22 6.15 7.99 3.86
N GLY A 23 5.62 8.88 4.67
CA GLY A 23 4.27 8.82 5.26
C GLY A 23 3.13 8.83 4.22
N ARG A 24 3.39 9.16 2.96
CA ARG A 24 2.41 9.04 1.86
C ARG A 24 2.15 7.60 1.43
N ALA A 25 2.91 6.64 1.89
CA ALA A 25 2.72 5.23 1.59
C ALA A 25 1.29 4.75 1.92
N PRO A 26 0.75 3.78 1.19
CA PRO A 26 -0.50 3.13 1.58
C PRO A 26 -0.26 2.18 2.76
N SER A 27 -1.26 2.03 3.62
CA SER A 27 -1.28 1.00 4.65
C SER A 27 -2.70 0.52 4.90
N LEU A 28 -2.85 -0.69 5.47
CA LEU A 28 -4.16 -1.23 5.83
C LEU A 28 -4.87 -0.25 6.77
N HIS A 29 -6.11 0.08 6.45
CA HIS A 29 -6.95 1.07 7.14
C HIS A 29 -6.26 2.42 7.44
N ASN A 30 -5.23 2.80 6.64
CA ASN A 30 -4.42 3.99 6.88
C ASN A 30 -3.77 4.01 8.28
N ALA A 31 -3.39 2.83 8.77
CA ALA A 31 -2.79 2.66 10.08
C ALA A 31 -1.43 3.36 10.23
N GLN A 32 -0.66 3.47 9.14
CA GLN A 32 0.65 4.12 9.12
C GLN A 32 1.61 3.52 10.17
N PRO A 33 1.94 2.20 10.05
CA PRO A 33 2.69 1.46 11.07
C PRO A 33 4.21 1.70 10.99
N TRP A 34 4.62 2.90 10.75
CA TRP A 34 6.02 3.29 10.58
C TRP A 34 6.43 4.41 11.53
N ALA A 35 7.70 4.37 11.90
CA ALA A 35 8.43 5.47 12.48
C ALA A 35 9.83 5.53 11.82
N PHE A 36 10.45 6.70 11.83
CA PHE A 36 11.70 6.94 11.17
C PHE A 36 12.73 7.52 12.14
N ARG A 37 13.97 7.05 12.04
CA ARG A 37 15.12 7.71 12.66
C ARG A 37 16.01 8.22 11.57
N VAL A 38 16.29 9.53 11.57
CA VAL A 38 17.12 10.17 10.56
C VAL A 38 18.43 10.57 11.22
N GLY A 39 19.49 9.87 10.84
CA GLY A 39 20.86 10.15 11.23
C GLY A 39 21.54 11.12 10.23
N ARG A 40 22.85 11.21 10.32
CA ARG A 40 23.63 12.09 9.45
C ARG A 40 23.56 11.66 7.98
N ASP A 41 23.81 10.40 7.70
CA ASP A 41 23.86 9.82 6.36
C ASP A 41 22.89 8.62 6.18
N THR A 42 22.05 8.37 7.17
CA THR A 42 21.17 7.21 7.23
C THR A 42 19.74 7.59 7.56
N VAL A 43 18.80 6.82 7.01
CA VAL A 43 17.40 6.78 7.45
C VAL A 43 17.06 5.35 7.84
N GLU A 44 16.66 5.14 9.08
CA GLU A 44 16.12 3.88 9.57
C GLU A 44 14.59 3.92 9.51
N VAL A 45 14.00 2.82 9.05
CA VAL A 45 12.55 2.60 9.03
C VAL A 45 12.21 1.57 10.09
N HIS A 46 11.39 1.95 11.04
CA HIS A 46 10.98 1.13 12.17
C HIS A 46 9.51 0.76 12.08
N PHE A 47 9.17 -0.43 12.53
CA PHE A 47 7.81 -0.90 12.69
C PHE A 47 7.24 -0.41 14.03
N ASP A 48 6.19 0.40 13.98
CA ASP A 48 5.40 0.81 15.15
C ASP A 48 4.29 -0.22 15.38
N ASP A 49 4.54 -1.23 16.22
CA ASP A 49 3.65 -2.34 16.52
C ASP A 49 2.35 -1.91 17.22
N ARG A 50 2.35 -0.77 17.90
CA ARG A 50 1.14 -0.16 18.51
C ARG A 50 0.07 0.18 17.47
N ARG A 51 0.45 0.18 16.20
CA ARG A 51 -0.42 0.47 15.06
C ARG A 51 -0.78 -0.76 14.24
N MET A 52 -0.51 -1.94 14.79
CA MET A 52 -0.99 -3.21 14.24
C MET A 52 -2.52 -3.28 14.23
N LEU A 53 -3.02 -4.08 13.32
CA LEU A 53 -4.41 -4.52 13.26
C LEU A 53 -4.43 -6.03 13.61
N PRO A 54 -4.50 -6.39 14.89
CA PRO A 54 -4.30 -7.78 15.33
C PRO A 54 -5.39 -8.75 14.83
N VAL A 55 -6.53 -8.27 14.37
CA VAL A 55 -7.60 -9.11 13.81
C VAL A 55 -7.46 -9.22 12.29
N ALA A 56 -7.33 -8.10 11.58
CA ALA A 56 -7.23 -8.11 10.11
C ALA A 56 -5.82 -8.50 9.60
N ASP A 57 -4.78 -8.27 10.40
CA ASP A 57 -3.37 -8.54 10.03
C ASP A 57 -2.56 -9.08 11.22
N PRO A 58 -2.94 -10.25 11.78
CA PRO A 58 -2.37 -10.77 13.02
C PRO A 58 -0.86 -11.06 12.98
N VAL A 59 -0.31 -11.27 11.78
CA VAL A 59 1.12 -11.52 11.58
C VAL A 59 1.89 -10.30 11.05
N GLY A 60 1.21 -9.15 10.87
CA GLY A 60 1.81 -7.90 10.41
C GLY A 60 2.20 -7.88 8.94
N ARG A 61 1.76 -8.83 8.13
CA ARG A 61 2.14 -8.95 6.71
C ARG A 61 1.77 -7.70 5.90
N GLN A 62 0.55 -7.18 6.07
CA GLN A 62 0.12 -5.97 5.37
C GLN A 62 0.78 -4.71 5.96
N ALA A 63 1.11 -4.72 7.24
CA ALA A 63 1.93 -3.67 7.85
C ALA A 63 3.32 -3.62 7.18
N TYR A 64 3.97 -4.77 6.99
CA TYR A 64 5.26 -4.85 6.29
C TYR A 64 5.17 -4.44 4.82
N LEU A 65 4.08 -4.73 4.11
CA LEU A 65 3.84 -4.18 2.78
C LEU A 65 3.80 -2.63 2.80
N GLY A 66 3.12 -2.05 3.79
CA GLY A 66 3.08 -0.60 3.98
C GLY A 66 4.47 -0.02 4.26
N LEU A 67 5.27 -0.68 5.12
CA LEU A 67 6.66 -0.31 5.41
C LEU A 67 7.54 -0.39 4.16
N GLY A 68 7.40 -1.44 3.34
CA GLY A 68 8.09 -1.56 2.07
C GLY A 68 7.74 -0.43 1.09
N ALA A 69 6.47 -0.03 1.05
CA ALA A 69 6.04 1.13 0.25
C ALA A 69 6.67 2.44 0.74
N ALA A 70 6.83 2.63 2.06
CA ALA A 70 7.54 3.77 2.64
C ALA A 70 9.04 3.75 2.31
N VAL A 71 9.69 2.57 2.34
CA VAL A 71 11.09 2.39 1.88
C VAL A 71 11.25 2.82 0.44
N PHE A 72 10.33 2.43 -0.46
CA PHE A 72 10.40 2.84 -1.86
C PHE A 72 10.32 4.37 -2.02
N LEU A 73 9.41 5.03 -1.29
CA LEU A 73 9.30 6.49 -1.33
C LEU A 73 10.56 7.19 -0.82
N LEU A 74 11.22 6.66 0.23
CA LEU A 74 12.50 7.19 0.71
C LEU A 74 13.61 7.02 -0.34
N ARG A 75 13.70 5.83 -0.98
CA ARG A 75 14.65 5.61 -2.10
C ARG A 75 14.44 6.63 -3.21
N LEU A 76 13.18 6.86 -3.57
CA LEU A 76 12.81 7.81 -4.60
C LEU A 76 13.14 9.26 -4.19
N ALA A 77 12.87 9.61 -2.93
CA ALA A 77 13.23 10.92 -2.37
C ALA A 77 14.73 11.18 -2.39
N MET A 78 15.54 10.15 -2.11
CA MET A 78 17.00 10.25 -2.18
C MET A 78 17.46 10.39 -3.63
N ALA A 79 16.89 9.62 -4.56
CA ALA A 79 17.24 9.67 -5.97
C ALA A 79 17.05 11.07 -6.57
N VAL A 80 15.89 11.70 -6.36
CA VAL A 80 15.62 13.05 -6.88
C VAL A 80 16.39 14.16 -6.18
N ARG A 81 17.11 13.83 -5.12
CA ARG A 81 18.10 14.69 -4.44
C ARG A 81 19.54 14.37 -4.82
N HIS A 82 19.73 13.67 -5.95
CA HIS A 82 21.03 13.27 -6.48
C HIS A 82 21.86 12.39 -5.53
N ARG A 83 21.21 11.62 -4.65
CA ARG A 83 21.88 10.75 -3.67
C ARG A 83 21.83 9.28 -4.11
N ALA A 84 22.98 8.66 -4.21
CA ALA A 84 23.09 7.19 -4.32
C ALA A 84 22.91 6.58 -2.94
N VAL A 85 22.07 5.54 -2.83
CA VAL A 85 21.79 4.89 -1.55
C VAL A 85 21.99 3.38 -1.63
N ARG A 86 22.41 2.80 -0.51
CA ARG A 86 22.34 1.38 -0.22
C ARG A 86 21.16 1.13 0.71
N VAL A 87 20.34 0.12 0.41
CA VAL A 87 19.21 -0.30 1.22
C VAL A 87 19.48 -1.67 1.78
N GLU A 88 19.33 -1.81 3.09
CA GLU A 88 19.43 -3.06 3.81
C GLU A 88 18.05 -3.34 4.43
N LEU A 89 17.42 -4.45 4.02
CA LEU A 89 16.16 -4.89 4.61
C LEU A 89 16.46 -5.78 5.82
N ARG A 90 15.81 -5.53 6.94
CA ARG A 90 16.00 -6.23 8.21
C ARG A 90 17.47 -6.36 8.62
N PRO A 91 18.20 -5.23 8.74
CA PRO A 91 19.66 -5.21 8.87
C PRO A 91 20.16 -5.80 10.20
N ALA A 92 19.29 -5.96 11.21
CA ALA A 92 19.68 -6.44 12.54
C ALA A 92 18.65 -7.42 13.10
N VAL A 93 19.04 -8.67 13.28
CA VAL A 93 18.17 -9.72 13.84
C VAL A 93 17.75 -9.39 15.28
N ALA A 94 18.65 -8.79 16.07
CA ALA A 94 18.39 -8.39 17.45
C ALA A 94 17.45 -7.18 17.60
N ARG A 95 17.13 -6.48 16.50
CA ARG A 95 16.21 -5.33 16.46
C ARG A 95 15.10 -5.62 15.45
N PRO A 96 14.10 -6.43 15.80
CA PRO A 96 13.04 -6.85 14.89
C PRO A 96 12.14 -5.69 14.44
N ASP A 97 12.09 -4.61 15.19
CA ASP A 97 11.42 -3.35 14.85
C ASP A 97 12.13 -2.57 13.73
N LEU A 98 13.47 -2.71 13.59
CA LEU A 98 14.23 -2.08 12.51
C LEU A 98 14.05 -2.88 11.21
N VAL A 99 13.15 -2.42 10.35
CA VAL A 99 12.77 -3.15 9.13
C VAL A 99 13.60 -2.78 7.91
N ALA A 100 14.17 -1.58 7.87
CA ALA A 100 15.11 -1.19 6.80
C ALA A 100 16.06 -0.09 7.25
N ARG A 101 17.26 -0.09 6.67
CA ARG A 101 18.22 1.01 6.75
C ARG A 101 18.59 1.47 5.35
N ILE A 102 18.52 2.78 5.13
CA ILE A 102 18.87 3.44 3.89
C ILE A 102 20.07 4.33 4.18
N THR A 103 21.23 4.01 3.58
CA THR A 103 22.47 4.74 3.78
C THR A 103 22.87 5.46 2.51
N VAL A 104 23.16 6.75 2.60
CA VAL A 104 23.74 7.51 1.47
C VAL A 104 25.18 7.06 1.27
N VAL A 105 25.51 6.62 0.06
CA VAL A 105 26.82 6.08 -0.28
C VAL A 105 27.56 6.92 -1.33
N GLY A 106 26.95 7.99 -1.81
CA GLY A 106 27.53 8.88 -2.81
C GLY A 106 26.46 9.72 -3.51
N GLU A 107 26.84 10.27 -4.64
CA GLU A 107 25.96 11.05 -5.51
C GLU A 107 25.68 10.29 -6.81
N ARG A 108 24.49 10.51 -7.39
CA ARG A 108 24.13 10.05 -8.73
C ARG A 108 23.02 10.89 -9.31
N GLU A 109 22.97 10.97 -10.62
CA GLU A 109 21.82 11.57 -11.30
C GLU A 109 20.57 10.67 -11.16
N PRO A 110 19.39 11.25 -10.92
CA PRO A 110 18.14 10.51 -10.99
C PRO A 110 17.84 10.08 -12.42
N THR A 111 17.25 8.91 -12.58
CA THR A 111 16.72 8.51 -13.88
C THR A 111 15.47 9.32 -14.24
N GLY A 112 15.16 9.43 -15.54
CA GLY A 112 13.93 10.08 -15.97
C GLY A 112 12.67 9.40 -15.39
N GLU A 113 12.70 8.09 -15.18
CA GLU A 113 11.64 7.35 -14.51
C GLU A 113 11.46 7.78 -13.06
N GLU A 114 12.56 7.85 -12.29
CA GLU A 114 12.50 8.27 -10.88
C GLU A 114 11.91 9.69 -10.72
N VAL A 115 12.27 10.60 -11.63
CA VAL A 115 11.71 11.96 -11.64
C VAL A 115 10.19 11.93 -11.89
N ARG A 116 9.72 11.15 -12.88
CA ARG A 116 8.28 11.03 -13.19
C ARG A 116 7.50 10.37 -12.05
N LEU A 117 8.02 9.27 -11.47
CA LEU A 117 7.39 8.59 -10.35
C LEU A 117 7.30 9.50 -9.10
N ALA A 118 8.35 10.29 -8.82
CA ALA A 118 8.32 11.26 -7.72
C ALA A 118 7.24 12.33 -7.94
N ALA A 119 7.13 12.86 -9.16
CA ALA A 119 6.10 13.82 -9.53
C ALA A 119 4.67 13.24 -9.47
N ALA A 120 4.51 11.92 -9.58
CA ALA A 120 3.22 11.23 -9.44
C ALA A 120 2.79 11.02 -7.98
N ALA A 121 3.73 11.00 -7.02
CA ALA A 121 3.44 10.69 -5.63
C ALA A 121 2.33 11.55 -4.98
N PRO A 122 2.23 12.87 -5.22
CA PRO A 122 1.12 13.69 -4.72
C PRO A 122 -0.24 13.34 -5.30
N ARG A 123 -0.31 12.72 -6.49
CA ARG A 123 -1.56 12.34 -7.17
C ARG A 123 -2.07 10.96 -6.78
N ARG A 124 -1.18 10.06 -6.32
CA ARG A 124 -1.58 8.72 -5.93
C ARG A 124 -2.70 8.72 -4.89
N ARG A 125 -3.79 8.04 -5.20
CA ARG A 125 -4.97 7.90 -4.32
C ARG A 125 -5.43 6.44 -4.29
N THR A 126 -6.09 6.06 -3.20
CA THR A 126 -6.97 4.89 -3.17
C THR A 126 -8.39 5.38 -3.40
N VAL A 127 -9.00 4.97 -4.51
CA VAL A 127 -10.34 5.43 -4.92
C VAL A 127 -11.29 4.24 -4.87
N ARG A 128 -12.34 4.35 -4.06
CA ARG A 128 -13.30 3.26 -3.80
C ARG A 128 -14.64 3.45 -4.50
N THR A 129 -14.82 4.58 -5.19
CA THR A 129 -15.94 4.79 -6.11
C THR A 129 -15.72 4.01 -7.41
N PRO A 130 -16.77 3.79 -8.24
CA PRO A 130 -16.62 3.15 -9.54
C PRO A 130 -15.58 3.84 -10.41
N PHE A 131 -14.89 3.07 -11.24
CA PHE A 131 -13.99 3.59 -12.27
C PHE A 131 -14.75 3.82 -13.58
N GLN A 132 -14.13 4.50 -14.54
CA GLN A 132 -14.64 4.57 -15.89
C GLN A 132 -14.64 3.18 -16.52
N GLU A 133 -15.69 2.86 -17.27
CA GLU A 133 -15.70 1.67 -18.11
C GLU A 133 -14.65 1.81 -19.21
N GLY A 134 -14.06 0.70 -19.59
CA GLY A 134 -13.07 0.60 -20.64
C GLY A 134 -11.83 -0.18 -20.23
N GLU A 135 -11.14 -0.67 -21.24
CA GLU A 135 -9.93 -1.47 -21.03
C GLU A 135 -8.71 -0.60 -20.74
N VAL A 136 -7.87 -1.04 -19.83
CA VAL A 136 -6.52 -0.50 -19.65
C VAL A 136 -5.64 -1.01 -20.81
N PRO A 137 -4.98 -0.11 -21.55
CA PRO A 137 -4.12 -0.51 -22.68
C PRO A 137 -3.10 -1.56 -22.33
N VAL A 138 -2.92 -2.56 -23.19
CA VAL A 138 -1.96 -3.66 -22.97
C VAL A 138 -0.55 -3.16 -22.67
N PRO A 139 0.00 -2.15 -23.38
CA PRO A 139 1.34 -1.64 -23.06
C PRO A 139 1.49 -1.16 -21.61
N LEU A 140 0.47 -0.50 -21.04
CA LEU A 140 0.50 -0.06 -19.65
C LEU A 140 0.48 -1.25 -18.69
N ARG A 141 -0.34 -2.27 -18.97
CA ARG A 141 -0.39 -3.48 -18.16
C ARG A 141 0.95 -4.23 -18.16
N VAL A 142 1.64 -4.24 -19.30
CA VAL A 142 2.99 -4.81 -19.42
C VAL A 142 3.98 -3.98 -18.59
N ALA A 143 4.01 -2.67 -18.77
CA ALA A 143 4.91 -1.78 -18.03
C ALA A 143 4.72 -1.87 -16.50
N TRP A 144 3.47 -1.87 -16.01
CA TRP A 144 3.20 -2.00 -14.58
C TRP A 144 3.62 -3.37 -14.01
N ARG A 145 3.55 -4.45 -14.82
CA ARG A 145 4.10 -5.75 -14.43
C ARG A 145 5.61 -5.70 -14.32
N GLU A 146 6.30 -5.11 -15.30
CA GLU A 146 7.76 -4.94 -15.27
C GLU A 146 8.21 -4.07 -14.08
N HIS A 147 7.45 -3.05 -13.71
CA HIS A 147 7.69 -2.27 -12.50
C HIS A 147 7.61 -3.13 -11.22
N ALA A 148 6.64 -4.04 -11.14
CA ALA A 148 6.56 -4.96 -10.00
C ALA A 148 7.74 -5.93 -9.96
N GLU A 149 8.09 -6.50 -11.12
CA GLU A 149 9.20 -7.46 -11.28
C GLU A 149 10.54 -6.84 -10.91
N GLY A 150 10.76 -5.56 -11.26
CA GLY A 150 11.96 -4.80 -10.91
C GLY A 150 12.19 -4.62 -9.40
N GLU A 151 11.15 -4.80 -8.58
CA GLU A 151 11.23 -4.76 -7.11
C GLU A 151 11.05 -6.17 -6.47
N GLY A 152 11.06 -7.23 -7.27
CA GLY A 152 10.92 -8.61 -6.80
C GLY A 152 9.47 -9.06 -6.53
N GLY A 153 8.49 -8.30 -7.00
CA GLY A 153 7.08 -8.68 -6.99
C GLY A 153 6.64 -9.31 -8.31
N VAL A 154 5.54 -10.02 -8.30
CA VAL A 154 4.88 -10.56 -9.50
C VAL A 154 3.47 -10.02 -9.57
N LEU A 155 3.15 -9.26 -10.61
CA LEU A 155 1.81 -8.73 -10.85
C LEU A 155 1.07 -9.64 -11.83
N ARG A 156 0.07 -10.39 -11.35
CA ARG A 156 -0.75 -11.32 -12.13
C ARG A 156 -2.12 -10.68 -12.43
N TRP A 157 -2.40 -10.44 -13.69
CA TRP A 157 -3.72 -9.99 -14.13
C TRP A 157 -4.74 -11.13 -14.07
N VAL A 158 -5.94 -10.83 -13.59
CA VAL A 158 -7.06 -11.76 -13.50
C VAL A 158 -8.00 -11.47 -14.68
N GLU A 159 -7.75 -12.12 -15.82
CA GLU A 159 -8.40 -11.77 -17.10
C GLU A 159 -9.43 -12.81 -17.54
N ARG A 160 -9.20 -14.09 -17.23
CA ARG A 160 -10.11 -15.17 -17.65
C ARG A 160 -11.41 -15.12 -16.84
N ILE A 161 -12.54 -15.28 -17.51
CA ILE A 161 -13.87 -15.22 -16.85
C ILE A 161 -13.94 -16.18 -15.65
N GLY A 162 -13.48 -17.42 -15.77
CA GLY A 162 -13.46 -18.38 -14.66
C GLY A 162 -12.59 -17.94 -13.49
N GLU A 163 -11.39 -17.38 -13.75
CA GLU A 163 -10.51 -16.83 -12.71
C GLU A 163 -11.16 -15.63 -12.02
N ARG A 164 -11.78 -14.72 -12.78
CA ARG A 164 -12.49 -13.55 -12.24
C ARG A 164 -13.61 -13.99 -11.30
N SER A 165 -14.47 -14.88 -11.76
CA SER A 165 -15.58 -15.40 -10.93
C SER A 165 -15.07 -16.13 -9.69
N GLY A 166 -13.96 -16.89 -9.80
CA GLY A 166 -13.30 -17.53 -8.66
C GLY A 166 -12.81 -16.52 -7.63
N VAL A 167 -12.08 -15.48 -8.08
CA VAL A 167 -11.59 -14.41 -7.18
C VAL A 167 -12.75 -13.64 -6.55
N ALA A 168 -13.78 -13.28 -7.34
CA ALA A 168 -14.96 -12.57 -6.84
C ALA A 168 -15.69 -13.36 -5.76
N ARG A 169 -15.86 -14.67 -5.95
CA ARG A 169 -16.43 -15.58 -4.95
C ARG A 169 -15.62 -15.61 -3.66
N LEU A 170 -14.29 -15.65 -3.75
CA LEU A 170 -13.40 -15.60 -2.58
C LEU A 170 -13.47 -14.25 -1.85
N VAL A 171 -13.57 -13.14 -2.58
CA VAL A 171 -13.77 -11.81 -1.99
C VAL A 171 -15.09 -11.75 -1.22
N ALA A 172 -16.19 -12.22 -1.82
CA ALA A 172 -17.50 -12.23 -1.18
C ALA A 172 -17.55 -13.16 0.03
N GLU A 173 -16.89 -14.33 -0.02
CA GLU A 173 -16.81 -15.25 1.11
C GLU A 173 -16.00 -14.65 2.27
N ALA A 174 -14.86 -14.03 1.98
CA ALA A 174 -14.06 -13.35 2.99
C ALA A 174 -14.83 -12.20 3.64
N ASP A 175 -15.52 -11.39 2.84
CA ASP A 175 -16.35 -10.30 3.35
C ASP A 175 -17.43 -10.80 4.30
N ARG A 176 -18.15 -11.90 3.93
CA ARG A 176 -19.14 -12.53 4.80
C ARG A 176 -18.55 -13.04 6.12
N GLN A 177 -17.35 -13.62 6.10
CA GLN A 177 -16.69 -14.09 7.33
C GLN A 177 -16.30 -12.91 8.21
N GLN A 178 -15.70 -11.87 7.65
CA GLN A 178 -15.31 -10.66 8.37
C GLN A 178 -16.52 -9.93 8.98
N GLN A 179 -17.64 -9.83 8.26
CA GLN A 179 -18.86 -9.20 8.77
C GLN A 179 -19.55 -9.98 9.90
N ARG A 180 -19.24 -11.27 10.07
CA ARG A 180 -19.74 -12.10 11.17
C ARG A 180 -18.82 -12.13 12.38
N ASP A 181 -17.62 -11.59 12.25
CA ASP A 181 -16.64 -11.54 13.34
C ASP A 181 -16.76 -10.21 14.13
N PRO A 182 -17.26 -10.25 15.37
CA PRO A 182 -17.40 -9.05 16.19
C PRO A 182 -16.06 -8.36 16.49
N ALA A 183 -14.96 -9.12 16.59
CA ALA A 183 -13.64 -8.56 16.84
C ALA A 183 -13.15 -7.78 15.62
N TYR A 184 -13.39 -8.29 14.41
CA TYR A 184 -13.09 -7.58 13.17
C TYR A 184 -13.91 -6.28 13.03
N LEU A 185 -15.21 -6.34 13.31
CA LEU A 185 -16.09 -5.17 13.24
C LEU A 185 -15.68 -4.09 14.24
N GLU A 186 -15.29 -4.47 15.45
CA GLU A 186 -14.78 -3.54 16.46
C GLU A 186 -13.43 -2.92 16.06
N GLU A 187 -12.53 -3.71 15.48
CA GLU A 187 -11.27 -3.20 14.94
C GLU A 187 -11.53 -2.23 13.79
N LEU A 188 -12.40 -2.59 12.83
CA LEU A 188 -12.78 -1.74 11.72
C LEU A 188 -13.38 -0.42 12.21
N ARG A 189 -14.29 -0.46 13.21
CA ARG A 189 -14.92 0.71 13.80
C ARG A 189 -13.87 1.67 14.40
N ARG A 190 -12.85 1.14 15.11
CA ARG A 190 -11.76 1.95 15.65
C ARG A 190 -10.94 2.67 14.58
N TRP A 191 -10.71 2.00 13.44
CA TRP A 191 -9.93 2.56 12.33
C TRP A 191 -10.75 3.42 11.36
N THR A 192 -12.06 3.53 11.58
CA THR A 192 -12.98 4.40 10.83
C THR A 192 -13.61 5.49 11.71
N ALA A 193 -13.23 5.53 12.99
CA ALA A 193 -13.74 6.51 13.95
C ALA A 193 -13.28 7.94 13.62
N PRO A 194 -14.15 8.96 13.77
CA PRO A 194 -13.80 10.35 13.52
C PRO A 194 -12.59 10.82 14.34
N GLU A 195 -12.45 10.35 15.57
CA GLU A 195 -11.32 10.67 16.45
C GLU A 195 -10.00 10.19 15.85
N ARG A 196 -9.98 8.97 15.31
CA ARG A 196 -8.80 8.42 14.64
C ARG A 196 -8.45 9.21 13.37
N VAL A 197 -9.46 9.68 12.66
CA VAL A 197 -9.29 10.52 11.47
C VAL A 197 -8.72 11.90 11.85
N ALA A 198 -9.17 12.47 12.96
CA ALA A 198 -8.65 13.74 13.50
C ALA A 198 -7.17 13.62 13.93
N GLU A 199 -6.73 12.44 14.39
CA GLU A 199 -5.33 12.12 14.69
C GLU A 199 -4.46 11.89 13.42
N GLY A 200 -4.99 12.13 12.24
CA GLY A 200 -4.26 11.93 10.98
C GLY A 200 -4.16 10.47 10.51
N ALA A 201 -4.96 9.55 11.05
CA ALA A 201 -4.94 8.11 10.70
C ALA A 201 -6.36 7.61 10.41
N GLY A 202 -6.48 6.31 10.08
CA GLY A 202 -7.79 5.73 9.79
C GLY A 202 -8.37 6.11 8.43
N VAL A 203 -9.54 5.59 8.13
CA VAL A 203 -10.26 5.82 6.87
C VAL A 203 -11.42 6.78 7.12
N PRO A 204 -11.41 8.00 6.56
CA PRO A 204 -12.52 8.93 6.73
C PRO A 204 -13.76 8.47 5.94
N MET A 205 -14.95 8.80 6.42
CA MET A 205 -16.24 8.45 5.77
C MET A 205 -16.29 8.86 4.31
N SER A 206 -15.72 10.01 3.95
CA SER A 206 -15.60 10.50 2.57
C SER A 206 -14.81 9.57 1.65
N SER A 207 -14.07 8.62 2.20
CA SER A 207 -13.26 7.64 1.48
C SER A 207 -13.82 6.21 1.53
N PHE A 208 -15.00 5.96 2.11
CA PHE A 208 -15.59 4.62 2.20
C PHE A 208 -15.96 4.04 0.83
N GLY A 209 -16.28 4.90 -0.13
CA GLY A 209 -16.73 4.49 -1.46
C GLY A 209 -18.19 4.05 -1.50
N VAL A 210 -18.52 3.17 -2.45
CA VAL A 210 -19.85 2.58 -2.55
C VAL A 210 -19.96 1.40 -1.59
N GLY A 211 -21.05 1.36 -0.83
CA GLY A 211 -21.41 0.18 -0.05
C GLY A 211 -22.02 -0.92 -0.94
N PRO A 212 -22.20 -2.15 -0.44
CA PRO A 212 -22.89 -3.19 -1.16
C PRO A 212 -24.31 -2.72 -1.51
N GLY A 213 -24.58 -2.60 -2.81
CA GLY A 213 -25.90 -2.18 -3.32
C GLY A 213 -26.94 -3.27 -3.07
N VAL A 214 -28.10 -2.88 -2.54
CA VAL A 214 -29.24 -3.80 -2.46
C VAL A 214 -29.78 -4.02 -3.88
N GLY A 215 -29.66 -5.25 -4.39
CA GLY A 215 -30.32 -5.67 -5.63
C GLY A 215 -29.52 -5.57 -6.93
N GLN A 216 -28.26 -5.13 -6.93
CA GLN A 216 -27.39 -5.17 -8.12
C GLN A 216 -26.20 -6.09 -7.85
N ALA A 217 -26.11 -7.18 -8.63
CA ALA A 217 -25.00 -8.12 -8.58
C ALA A 217 -23.77 -7.52 -9.27
N ALA A 218 -22.98 -6.71 -8.55
CA ALA A 218 -21.62 -6.44 -8.99
C ALA A 218 -20.80 -7.73 -8.92
N GLU A 219 -19.95 -8.01 -9.90
CA GLU A 219 -19.08 -9.18 -9.91
C GLU A 219 -18.22 -9.23 -8.63
N PHE A 220 -17.71 -8.10 -8.18
CA PHE A 220 -16.87 -8.00 -6.98
C PHE A 220 -17.56 -7.22 -5.85
N THR A 221 -17.50 -7.76 -4.64
CA THR A 221 -18.01 -7.11 -3.44
C THR A 221 -17.00 -6.14 -2.85
N PRO A 222 -17.25 -4.82 -2.84
CA PRO A 222 -16.39 -3.88 -2.16
C PRO A 222 -16.47 -4.07 -0.64
N ARG A 223 -15.38 -3.76 0.07
CA ARG A 223 -15.38 -3.76 1.55
C ARG A 223 -16.35 -2.73 2.08
N ASP A 224 -17.22 -3.15 2.98
CA ASP A 224 -18.10 -2.25 3.72
C ASP A 224 -17.38 -1.62 4.93
N PHE A 225 -16.77 -0.46 4.75
CA PHE A 225 -16.13 0.29 5.83
C PHE A 225 -17.12 0.83 6.88
N GLY A 226 -18.42 0.85 6.58
CA GLY A 226 -19.45 1.26 7.50
C GLY A 226 -20.09 0.12 8.29
N ALA A 227 -19.69 -1.13 8.10
CA ALA A 227 -20.32 -2.30 8.75
C ALA A 227 -20.24 -2.25 10.29
N GLY A 228 -19.24 -1.58 10.87
CA GLY A 228 -19.12 -1.37 12.30
C GLY A 228 -20.03 -0.27 12.88
N TRP A 229 -20.78 0.48 12.06
CA TRP A 229 -21.59 1.61 12.49
C TRP A 229 -23.09 1.31 12.35
N ARG A 230 -23.88 1.60 13.39
CA ARG A 230 -25.34 1.35 13.41
C ARG A 230 -26.17 2.40 12.68
N SER A 231 -25.59 3.53 12.26
CA SER A 231 -26.32 4.59 11.58
C SER A 231 -26.47 4.28 10.09
N GLY A 232 -27.71 4.22 9.62
CA GLY A 232 -28.10 4.13 8.21
C GLY A 232 -27.81 5.41 7.41
N GLU A 233 -26.75 6.15 7.73
CA GLU A 233 -26.35 7.34 7.00
C GLU A 233 -25.89 6.94 5.60
N GLN A 234 -26.39 7.68 4.64
CA GLN A 234 -26.37 7.48 3.19
C GLN A 234 -25.00 7.00 2.67
N ARG A 235 -24.88 5.68 2.56
CA ARG A 235 -23.85 5.10 1.72
C ARG A 235 -24.26 5.36 0.28
N HIS A 236 -23.36 5.80 -0.55
CA HIS A 236 -23.60 5.81 -1.98
C HIS A 236 -23.75 4.35 -2.40
N ALA A 237 -25.00 3.86 -2.46
CA ALA A 237 -25.29 2.56 -3.01
C ALA A 237 -25.15 2.64 -4.53
N GLY A 238 -24.30 1.82 -5.10
CA GLY A 238 -24.10 1.77 -6.56
C GLY A 238 -23.19 0.61 -6.92
N PRO A 239 -23.35 0.07 -8.14
CA PRO A 239 -22.45 -0.96 -8.62
C PRO A 239 -21.05 -0.35 -8.85
N LEU A 240 -20.03 -1.20 -8.70
CA LEU A 240 -18.72 -0.93 -9.28
C LEU A 240 -18.83 -1.01 -10.82
N GLU A 241 -17.77 -0.62 -11.52
CA GLU A 241 -17.64 -0.87 -12.95
C GLU A 241 -17.88 -2.36 -13.27
N GLU A 242 -18.47 -2.64 -14.42
CA GLU A 242 -18.86 -4.00 -14.81
C GLU A 242 -17.64 -4.90 -15.03
N HIS A 243 -16.56 -4.31 -15.59
CA HIS A 243 -15.34 -5.06 -15.94
C HIS A 243 -14.08 -4.45 -15.31
N PRO A 244 -13.92 -4.51 -13.97
CA PRO A 244 -12.70 -3.99 -13.33
C PRO A 244 -11.45 -4.78 -13.80
N LEU A 245 -10.36 -4.07 -14.09
CA LEU A 245 -9.06 -4.70 -14.25
C LEU A 245 -8.53 -5.11 -12.89
N VAL A 246 -8.56 -6.40 -12.60
CA VAL A 246 -8.11 -6.96 -11.30
C VAL A 246 -6.71 -7.55 -11.44
N ALA A 247 -5.87 -7.29 -10.45
CA ALA A 247 -4.54 -7.85 -10.34
C ALA A 247 -4.30 -8.45 -8.95
N VAL A 248 -3.49 -9.49 -8.90
CA VAL A 248 -2.91 -10.03 -7.67
C VAL A 248 -1.41 -9.74 -7.68
N LEU A 249 -0.95 -9.03 -6.65
CA LEU A 249 0.48 -8.90 -6.38
C LEU A 249 0.92 -10.07 -5.52
N ALA A 250 1.94 -10.79 -5.97
CA ALA A 250 2.53 -11.93 -5.27
C ALA A 250 4.05 -11.73 -5.10
N THR A 251 4.61 -12.46 -4.14
CA THR A 251 6.06 -12.57 -3.91
C THR A 251 6.51 -14.02 -4.00
N ALA A 252 7.80 -14.27 -4.21
CA ALA A 252 8.34 -15.62 -4.36
C ALA A 252 8.08 -16.50 -3.15
N SER A 253 8.28 -15.96 -1.94
CA SER A 253 8.00 -16.62 -0.67
C SER A 253 7.18 -15.73 0.27
N ASP A 254 7.09 -16.06 1.56
CA ASP A 254 6.22 -15.41 2.53
C ASP A 254 6.99 -14.97 3.78
N SER A 255 8.22 -14.53 3.59
CA SER A 255 9.04 -13.94 4.65
C SER A 255 8.74 -12.45 4.85
N ALA A 256 9.12 -11.91 5.99
CA ALA A 256 9.01 -10.48 6.26
C ALA A 256 9.80 -9.63 5.23
N GLU A 257 10.92 -10.15 4.72
CA GLU A 257 11.68 -9.50 3.66
C GLU A 257 10.93 -9.50 2.32
N ASP A 258 10.24 -10.61 1.98
CA ASP A 258 9.38 -10.66 0.79
C ASP A 258 8.22 -9.68 0.91
N TRP A 259 7.63 -9.53 2.10
CA TRP A 259 6.58 -8.54 2.32
C TRP A 259 7.08 -7.11 2.12
N LEU A 260 8.30 -6.79 2.58
CA LEU A 260 8.93 -5.48 2.31
C LEU A 260 9.20 -5.26 0.81
N ARG A 261 9.70 -6.28 0.09
CA ARG A 261 9.87 -6.22 -1.37
C ARG A 261 8.54 -6.06 -2.08
N GLY A 262 7.52 -6.83 -1.67
CA GLY A 262 6.16 -6.69 -2.19
C GLY A 262 5.57 -5.29 -1.98
N GLY A 263 5.91 -4.65 -0.87
CA GLY A 263 5.53 -3.26 -0.59
C GLY A 263 6.22 -2.26 -1.51
N GLN A 264 7.50 -2.45 -1.80
CA GLN A 264 8.24 -1.63 -2.78
C GLN A 264 7.65 -1.81 -4.18
N ALA A 265 7.39 -3.06 -4.60
CA ALA A 265 6.73 -3.39 -5.86
C ALA A 265 5.34 -2.74 -5.97
N LEU A 266 4.52 -2.84 -4.92
CA LEU A 266 3.23 -2.17 -4.84
C LEU A 266 3.36 -0.68 -5.09
N MET A 267 4.28 -0.02 -4.37
CA MET A 267 4.41 1.44 -4.45
C MET A 267 4.86 1.89 -5.84
N ARG A 268 5.81 1.18 -6.45
CA ARG A 268 6.27 1.49 -7.81
C ARG A 268 5.13 1.37 -8.83
N VAL A 269 4.34 0.28 -8.78
CA VAL A 269 3.17 0.10 -9.63
C VAL A 269 2.14 1.20 -9.42
N LEU A 270 1.84 1.56 -8.17
CA LEU A 270 0.86 2.61 -7.85
C LEU A 270 1.29 3.99 -8.35
N LEU A 271 2.59 4.30 -8.33
CA LEU A 271 3.12 5.56 -8.84
C LEU A 271 3.10 5.58 -10.37
N ALA A 272 3.49 4.49 -11.03
CA ALA A 272 3.42 4.37 -12.48
C ALA A 272 1.96 4.50 -12.96
N ALA A 273 1.02 3.81 -12.32
CA ALA A 273 -0.39 3.96 -12.63
C ALA A 273 -0.89 5.41 -12.43
N ALA A 274 -0.44 6.10 -11.36
CA ALA A 274 -0.80 7.48 -11.10
C ALA A 274 -0.17 8.47 -12.11
N GLU A 275 1.02 8.16 -12.63
CA GLU A 275 1.66 8.89 -13.74
C GLU A 275 0.77 8.81 -14.99
N ASP A 276 0.27 7.62 -15.32
CA ASP A 276 -0.60 7.33 -16.46
C ASP A 276 -2.05 7.83 -16.27
N GLY A 277 -2.39 8.40 -15.11
CA GLY A 277 -3.74 8.91 -14.80
C GLY A 277 -4.72 7.85 -14.31
N TYR A 278 -4.19 6.72 -13.80
CA TYR A 278 -4.97 5.64 -13.21
C TYR A 278 -4.91 5.66 -11.68
N VAL A 279 -5.89 5.05 -11.06
CA VAL A 279 -6.01 4.90 -9.60
C VAL A 279 -6.22 3.43 -9.25
N ALA A 280 -6.02 3.11 -7.97
CA ALA A 280 -6.21 1.75 -7.46
C ALA A 280 -7.22 1.71 -6.32
N SER A 281 -7.84 0.55 -6.16
CA SER A 281 -8.62 0.14 -5.00
C SER A 281 -8.30 -1.32 -4.67
N TYR A 282 -8.76 -1.81 -3.51
CA TYR A 282 -8.34 -3.12 -3.01
C TYR A 282 -9.51 -4.03 -2.70
N PHE A 283 -9.34 -5.32 -3.02
CA PHE A 283 -10.21 -6.43 -2.65
C PHE A 283 -9.44 -7.40 -1.75
N ASN A 284 -8.84 -6.88 -0.67
CA ASN A 284 -7.91 -7.63 0.17
C ASN A 284 -8.57 -8.60 1.15
N GLN A 285 -9.89 -8.65 1.22
CA GLN A 285 -10.59 -9.53 2.16
C GLN A 285 -10.08 -10.98 2.13
N PRO A 286 -9.92 -11.67 0.95
CA PRO A 286 -9.41 -13.03 0.93
C PRO A 286 -7.95 -13.16 1.34
N ILE A 287 -7.18 -12.07 1.28
CA ILE A 287 -5.79 -12.05 1.73
C ILE A 287 -5.69 -12.05 3.25
N GLU A 288 -6.67 -11.48 3.94
CA GLU A 288 -6.74 -11.35 5.40
C GLU A 288 -7.26 -12.64 6.08
N VAL A 289 -7.88 -13.53 5.31
CA VAL A 289 -8.39 -14.83 5.80
C VAL A 289 -7.46 -15.95 5.31
N PRO A 290 -6.65 -16.57 6.19
CA PRO A 290 -5.57 -17.50 5.80
C PRO A 290 -6.01 -18.63 4.87
N GLY A 291 -7.13 -19.28 5.13
CA GLY A 291 -7.68 -20.36 4.29
C GLY A 291 -8.09 -19.88 2.89
N LEU A 292 -8.67 -18.68 2.78
CA LEU A 292 -9.09 -18.11 1.51
C LEU A 292 -7.90 -17.56 0.71
N ARG A 293 -6.85 -17.08 1.40
CA ARG A 293 -5.60 -16.70 0.77
C ARG A 293 -4.93 -17.88 0.06
N GLN A 294 -4.96 -19.06 0.67
CA GLN A 294 -4.44 -20.27 0.03
C GLN A 294 -5.31 -20.67 -1.17
N GLN A 295 -6.64 -20.63 -1.04
CA GLN A 295 -7.56 -20.90 -2.15
C GLN A 295 -7.34 -19.93 -3.32
N LEU A 296 -7.09 -18.64 -3.05
CA LEU A 296 -6.76 -17.65 -4.09
C LEU A 296 -5.48 -18.04 -4.84
N ARG A 297 -4.46 -18.50 -4.13
CA ARG A 297 -3.23 -19.00 -4.73
C ARG A 297 -3.49 -20.16 -5.68
N ASP A 298 -4.31 -21.12 -5.23
CA ASP A 298 -4.62 -22.34 -5.97
C ASP A 298 -5.53 -22.03 -7.19
N GLU A 299 -6.55 -21.19 -7.02
CA GLU A 299 -7.46 -20.73 -8.08
C GLU A 299 -6.70 -20.10 -9.25
N LEU A 300 -5.72 -19.25 -8.96
CA LEU A 300 -4.91 -18.55 -9.96
C LEU A 300 -3.64 -19.30 -10.33
N ARG A 301 -3.39 -20.48 -9.76
CA ARG A 301 -2.17 -21.29 -9.94
C ARG A 301 -0.89 -20.47 -9.77
N LEU A 302 -0.86 -19.63 -8.74
CA LEU A 302 0.29 -18.78 -8.49
C LEU A 302 1.47 -19.61 -7.96
N ALA A 303 2.63 -19.47 -8.60
CA ALA A 303 3.88 -20.03 -8.09
C ALA A 303 4.29 -19.41 -6.75
N GLY A 304 4.10 -18.10 -6.62
CA GLY A 304 4.40 -17.33 -5.40
C GLY A 304 3.25 -17.28 -4.39
N ARG A 305 3.41 -16.38 -3.42
CA ARG A 305 2.45 -16.13 -2.35
C ARG A 305 1.67 -14.84 -2.62
N PRO A 306 0.33 -14.86 -2.72
CA PRO A 306 -0.45 -13.66 -2.94
C PRO A 306 -0.36 -12.74 -1.72
N GLN A 307 -0.04 -11.47 -1.97
CA GLN A 307 0.14 -10.45 -0.95
C GLN A 307 -0.99 -9.43 -0.95
N LEU A 308 -1.61 -9.20 -2.12
CA LEU A 308 -2.60 -8.14 -2.28
C LEU A 308 -3.46 -8.43 -3.52
N VAL A 309 -4.76 -8.11 -3.44
CA VAL A 309 -5.69 -8.06 -4.57
C VAL A 309 -6.11 -6.62 -4.77
N MET A 310 -5.94 -6.11 -5.98
CA MET A 310 -6.32 -4.73 -6.30
C MET A 310 -7.04 -4.66 -7.66
N ARG A 311 -7.82 -3.61 -7.83
CA ARG A 311 -8.35 -3.19 -9.12
C ARG A 311 -7.69 -1.87 -9.52
N LEU A 312 -7.47 -1.67 -10.81
CA LEU A 312 -6.92 -0.45 -11.39
C LEU A 312 -7.86 0.05 -12.49
N GLY A 313 -8.02 1.36 -12.58
CA GLY A 313 -8.88 2.00 -13.57
C GLY A 313 -8.75 3.52 -13.57
N ARG A 314 -9.36 4.17 -14.55
CA ARG A 314 -9.47 5.63 -14.56
C ARG A 314 -10.56 6.08 -13.60
N PRO A 315 -10.33 7.13 -12.79
CA PRO A 315 -11.38 7.65 -11.93
C PRO A 315 -12.54 8.19 -12.78
N SER A 316 -13.79 7.91 -12.37
CA SER A 316 -15.01 8.40 -13.06
C SER A 316 -15.32 9.86 -12.77
N GLY A 317 -14.61 10.50 -11.86
CA GLY A 317 -14.78 11.88 -11.45
C GLY A 317 -13.50 12.48 -10.87
N PRO A 318 -13.56 13.66 -10.25
CA PRO A 318 -12.41 14.27 -9.61
C PRO A 318 -11.86 13.35 -8.50
N LEU A 319 -10.54 13.37 -8.33
CA LEU A 319 -9.89 12.60 -7.28
C LEU A 319 -10.38 13.06 -5.89
N PRO A 320 -10.68 12.12 -4.99
CA PRO A 320 -11.02 12.51 -3.63
C PRO A 320 -9.84 13.21 -2.96
N PRO A 321 -10.08 14.03 -1.93
CA PRO A 321 -9.00 14.60 -1.13
C PRO A 321 -8.10 13.48 -0.59
N PRO A 322 -6.81 13.76 -0.35
CA PRO A 322 -5.92 12.78 0.27
C PRO A 322 -6.45 12.35 1.63
N THR A 323 -6.35 11.05 1.93
CA THR A 323 -6.59 10.59 3.30
C THR A 323 -5.63 11.28 4.26
N PRO A 324 -6.04 11.57 5.50
CA PRO A 324 -5.21 12.25 6.48
C PRO A 324 -3.91 11.48 6.74
N ARG A 325 -2.89 12.19 7.17
CA ARG A 325 -1.60 11.64 7.57
C ARG A 325 -1.21 12.19 8.93
N ARG A 326 -0.49 11.39 9.69
CA ARG A 326 0.12 11.83 10.94
C ARG A 326 1.08 12.99 10.68
N PRO A 327 1.19 13.97 11.59
CA PRO A 327 2.20 15.01 11.52
C PRO A 327 3.61 14.41 11.35
N PRO A 328 4.48 14.95 10.48
CA PRO A 328 5.82 14.41 10.24
C PRO A 328 6.65 14.26 11.52
N ALA A 329 6.54 15.24 12.44
CA ALA A 329 7.26 15.19 13.72
C ALA A 329 6.89 13.97 14.59
N GLU A 330 5.63 13.48 14.52
CA GLU A 330 5.19 12.28 15.23
C GLU A 330 5.69 10.97 14.60
N LEU A 331 6.20 11.04 13.39
CA LEU A 331 6.80 9.91 12.69
C LEU A 331 8.29 9.74 13.01
N LEU A 332 8.90 10.74 13.66
CA LEU A 332 10.32 10.73 13.98
C LEU A 332 10.58 10.13 15.36
N LEU A 333 11.55 9.23 15.41
CA LEU A 333 12.12 8.71 16.65
C LEU A 333 13.26 9.62 17.11
N SER A 334 13.41 9.78 18.42
CA SER A 334 14.56 10.46 19.00
C SER A 334 15.87 9.80 18.56
N GLU A 335 16.94 10.58 18.49
CA GLU A 335 18.29 10.00 18.36
C GLU A 335 18.52 9.04 19.55
N GLU A 336 19.16 7.89 19.29
CA GLU A 336 19.62 7.04 20.40
C GLU A 336 20.67 7.83 21.16
N PRO A 337 20.62 7.86 22.51
CA PRO A 337 21.74 8.36 23.27
C PRO A 337 23.00 7.57 22.89
N ALA A 338 24.06 8.29 22.56
CA ALA A 338 25.36 7.76 22.13
C ALA A 338 25.98 6.83 23.17
#